data_9c749db6079e89a64c89812dc5146337
#
_entry.id   9c749db6079e89a64c89812dc5146337
#
_cell.length_a   1.000
_cell.length_b   1.000
_cell.length_c   1.000
_cell.angle_alpha   90.00
_cell.angle_beta   90.00
_cell.angle_gamma   90.00
#
_symmetry.space_group_name_H-M   'P 1'
#
loop_
_entity.id
_entity.type
_entity.pdbx_description
1 polymer ?
#
loop_
_entity_poly.entity_id
_entity_poly.type
_entity_poly.pdbx_seq_one_letter_code
_entity_poly.pdbx_strand_id
1 'polypeptide(L)'
;GESFRMLQTNLQFLNADDSLRVVVVSSSQSGEGKSTVAANLSLAVAELGKRVLLVDADMRKPAQHQIWRQDNREGLSNVLSGQCSDESVTIEIQPNLFLLTAGGIPPNPVVLIDSVQMSSLIDEWSDHYDLVIIDAPPLTVAADAAILGTQAGGLIFVLRPGVADKEAVEYAQEILTQSKLKVLGMVLNGVDLDKQSRYNHYYYSAAQNAKNEQETMTSRLLSGISINRDR
;
A
#
# COMPACT_ATOMS: atom_id res chain seq x y z
N GLY A 1 -15.22 2.41 -8.06
CA GLY A 1 -16.35 1.87 -7.27
C GLY A 1 -16.30 2.36 -5.83
N GLU A 2 -17.40 2.19 -5.08
CA GLU A 2 -17.59 2.76 -3.73
C GLU A 2 -16.50 2.32 -2.72
N SER A 3 -16.05 1.06 -2.79
CA SER A 3 -15.00 0.52 -1.92
C SER A 3 -13.68 1.29 -2.05
N PHE A 4 -13.32 1.73 -3.27
CA PHE A 4 -12.09 2.50 -3.48
C PHE A 4 -12.23 3.96 -3.04
N ARG A 5 -13.43 4.53 -3.07
CA ARG A 5 -13.70 5.84 -2.48
C ARG A 5 -13.57 5.79 -0.96
N MET A 6 -14.05 4.71 -0.33
CA MET A 6 -13.87 4.48 1.11
C MET A 6 -12.38 4.32 1.46
N LEU A 7 -11.63 3.53 0.68
CA LEU A 7 -10.19 3.36 0.88
C LEU A 7 -9.44 4.70 0.76
N GLN A 8 -9.78 5.51 -0.26
CA GLN A 8 -9.24 6.84 -0.46
C GLN A 8 -9.56 7.77 0.73
N THR A 9 -10.82 7.76 1.22
CA THR A 9 -11.21 8.53 2.41
C THR A 9 -10.43 8.10 3.65
N ASN A 10 -10.23 6.80 3.86
CA ASN A 10 -9.43 6.29 4.98
C ASN A 10 -7.97 6.75 4.88
N LEU A 11 -7.39 6.77 3.68
CA LEU A 11 -6.05 7.32 3.48
C LEU A 11 -5.97 8.81 3.80
N GLN A 12 -6.98 9.59 3.44
CA GLN A 12 -7.03 11.01 3.79
C GLN A 12 -7.06 11.23 5.32
N PHE A 13 -7.80 10.40 6.06
CA PHE A 13 -7.79 10.47 7.53
C PHE A 13 -6.41 10.13 8.13
N LEU A 14 -5.68 9.19 7.53
CA LEU A 14 -4.31 8.87 7.96
C LEU A 14 -3.31 9.97 7.60
N ASN A 15 -3.65 10.83 6.64
CA ASN A 15 -2.82 11.92 6.15
C ASN A 15 -3.30 13.30 6.65
N ALA A 16 -3.81 13.37 7.87
CA ALA A 16 -4.35 14.62 8.44
C ALA A 16 -3.34 15.79 8.41
N ASP A 17 -2.04 15.49 8.43
CA ASP A 17 -0.94 16.47 8.43
C ASP A 17 -0.32 16.70 7.04
N ASP A 18 -0.94 16.19 5.96
CA ASP A 18 -0.43 16.25 4.56
C ASP A 18 1.01 15.70 4.38
N SER A 19 1.46 14.87 5.31
CA SER A 19 2.81 14.30 5.31
C SER A 19 2.95 13.02 4.49
N LEU A 20 1.82 12.35 4.18
CA LEU A 20 1.82 11.08 3.45
C LEU A 20 1.73 11.35 1.94
N ARG A 21 2.88 11.51 1.30
CA ARG A 21 2.98 11.77 -0.14
C ARG A 21 3.26 10.54 -0.97
N VAL A 22 3.90 9.53 -0.41
CA VAL A 22 4.31 8.32 -1.11
C VAL A 22 3.81 7.08 -0.38
N VAL A 23 3.10 6.21 -1.08
CA VAL A 23 2.49 4.99 -0.54
C VAL A 23 2.88 3.80 -1.40
N VAL A 24 3.40 2.76 -0.77
CA VAL A 24 3.66 1.47 -1.43
C VAL A 24 2.45 0.56 -1.29
N VAL A 25 2.09 -0.12 -2.37
CA VAL A 25 1.06 -1.18 -2.37
C VAL A 25 1.74 -2.51 -2.65
N SER A 26 1.63 -3.44 -1.72
CA SER A 26 2.17 -4.79 -1.87
C SER A 26 1.22 -5.84 -1.28
N SER A 27 1.58 -7.11 -1.39
CA SER A 27 0.77 -8.24 -0.94
C SER A 27 1.65 -9.35 -0.36
N SER A 28 1.05 -10.40 0.22
CA SER A 28 1.82 -11.55 0.67
C SER A 28 2.39 -12.33 -0.52
N GLN A 29 1.55 -12.62 -1.52
CA GLN A 29 1.94 -13.41 -2.70
C GLN A 29 1.31 -12.88 -3.99
N SER A 30 1.68 -13.47 -5.13
CA SER A 30 1.13 -13.11 -6.44
C SER A 30 -0.36 -13.48 -6.54
N GLY A 31 -1.16 -12.67 -7.28
CA GLY A 31 -2.58 -12.97 -7.55
C GLY A 31 -3.55 -12.39 -6.53
N GLU A 32 -3.10 -11.69 -5.50
CA GLU A 32 -3.96 -11.05 -4.50
C GLU A 32 -4.59 -9.73 -4.97
N GLY A 33 -4.14 -9.21 -6.12
CA GLY A 33 -4.71 -8.03 -6.76
C GLY A 33 -4.10 -6.70 -6.32
N LYS A 34 -2.87 -6.69 -5.82
CA LYS A 34 -2.12 -5.49 -5.45
C LYS A 34 -2.15 -4.41 -6.54
N SER A 35 -1.82 -4.82 -7.78
CA SER A 35 -1.77 -3.90 -8.93
C SER A 35 -3.14 -3.33 -9.29
N THR A 36 -4.21 -4.13 -9.17
CA THR A 36 -5.59 -3.68 -9.34
C THR A 36 -5.99 -2.69 -8.24
N VAL A 37 -5.58 -2.94 -7.00
CA VAL A 37 -5.82 -2.00 -5.89
C VAL A 37 -5.05 -0.71 -6.11
N ALA A 38 -3.76 -0.76 -6.47
CA ALA A 38 -2.96 0.41 -6.78
C ALA A 38 -3.59 1.27 -7.89
N ALA A 39 -3.98 0.64 -9.01
CA ALA A 39 -4.59 1.32 -10.16
C ALA A 39 -5.92 2.01 -9.79
N ASN A 40 -6.82 1.31 -9.12
CA ASN A 40 -8.13 1.87 -8.76
C ASN A 40 -8.05 2.92 -7.65
N LEU A 41 -7.12 2.78 -6.70
CA LEU A 41 -6.88 3.79 -5.68
C LEU A 41 -6.33 5.07 -6.31
N SER A 42 -5.36 4.96 -7.23
CA SER A 42 -4.80 6.09 -7.98
C SER A 42 -5.89 6.84 -8.75
N LEU A 43 -6.76 6.11 -9.43
CA LEU A 43 -7.89 6.70 -10.14
C LEU A 43 -8.87 7.41 -9.19
N ALA A 44 -9.22 6.78 -8.06
CA ALA A 44 -10.14 7.37 -7.10
C ALA A 44 -9.62 8.68 -6.49
N VAL A 45 -8.31 8.79 -6.28
CA VAL A 45 -7.67 10.02 -5.78
C VAL A 45 -7.60 11.08 -6.88
N ALA A 46 -7.28 10.70 -8.12
CA ALA A 46 -7.22 11.61 -9.26
C ALA A 46 -8.61 12.20 -9.60
N GLU A 47 -9.69 11.42 -9.47
CA GLU A 47 -11.08 11.89 -9.63
C GLU A 47 -11.46 13.04 -8.67
N LEU A 48 -10.72 13.22 -7.57
CA LEU A 48 -10.88 14.37 -6.65
C LEU A 48 -10.06 15.60 -7.05
N GLY A 49 -9.44 15.57 -8.23
CA GLY A 49 -8.60 16.66 -8.73
C GLY A 49 -7.18 16.67 -8.15
N LYS A 50 -6.77 15.63 -7.44
CA LYS A 50 -5.40 15.47 -6.93
C LYS A 50 -4.49 14.95 -8.04
N ARG A 51 -3.28 15.52 -8.15
CA ARG A 51 -2.27 15.08 -9.08
C ARG A 51 -1.58 13.81 -8.56
N VAL A 52 -1.79 12.67 -9.22
CA VAL A 52 -1.35 11.35 -8.77
C VAL A 52 -0.37 10.74 -9.76
N LEU A 53 0.75 10.22 -9.25
CA LEU A 53 1.66 9.37 -10.00
C LEU A 53 1.49 7.91 -9.56
N LEU A 54 1.19 7.03 -10.51
CA LEU A 54 1.22 5.58 -10.33
C LEU A 54 2.50 5.02 -10.93
N VAL A 55 3.33 4.37 -10.11
CA VAL A 55 4.61 3.79 -10.53
C VAL A 55 4.50 2.26 -10.47
N ASP A 56 4.78 1.58 -11.57
CA ASP A 56 4.93 0.12 -11.60
C ASP A 56 6.38 -0.25 -11.24
N ALA A 57 6.61 -0.60 -9.98
CA ALA A 57 7.90 -1.06 -9.48
C ALA A 57 8.04 -2.59 -9.43
N ASP A 58 7.00 -3.35 -9.84
CA ASP A 58 7.09 -4.80 -10.01
C ASP A 58 7.78 -5.13 -11.36
N MET A 59 9.07 -4.85 -11.44
CA MET A 59 9.85 -5.12 -12.65
C MET A 59 9.98 -6.63 -12.98
N ARG A 60 9.53 -7.52 -12.07
CA ARG A 60 9.55 -8.98 -12.28
C ARG A 60 8.29 -9.46 -13.00
N LYS A 61 7.14 -8.91 -12.62
CA LYS A 61 5.82 -9.20 -13.23
C LYS A 61 5.02 -7.90 -13.37
N PRO A 62 5.46 -6.99 -14.24
CA PRO A 62 4.80 -5.70 -14.43
C PRO A 62 3.35 -5.89 -14.91
N ALA A 63 2.45 -5.09 -14.37
CA ALA A 63 1.02 -5.25 -14.63
C ALA A 63 0.33 -3.94 -15.05
N GLN A 64 0.86 -2.78 -14.65
CA GLN A 64 0.17 -1.52 -14.88
C GLN A 64 0.03 -1.18 -16.36
N HIS A 65 1.03 -1.50 -17.18
CA HIS A 65 0.96 -1.31 -18.63
C HIS A 65 -0.19 -2.10 -19.28
N GLN A 66 -0.51 -3.31 -18.76
CA GLN A 66 -1.65 -4.11 -19.25
C GLN A 66 -2.98 -3.54 -18.78
N ILE A 67 -3.07 -3.15 -17.49
CA ILE A 67 -4.28 -2.55 -16.91
C ILE A 67 -4.69 -1.29 -17.68
N TRP A 68 -3.72 -0.44 -17.98
CA TRP A 68 -3.94 0.86 -18.65
C TRP A 68 -3.73 0.82 -20.15
N ARG A 69 -3.40 -0.33 -20.75
CA ARG A 69 -3.16 -0.55 -22.19
C ARG A 69 -2.10 0.40 -22.74
N GLN A 70 -1.00 0.53 -22.02
CA GLN A 70 0.14 1.36 -22.40
C GLN A 70 1.33 0.51 -22.85
N ASP A 71 2.29 1.12 -23.55
CA ASP A 71 3.56 0.50 -23.88
C ASP A 71 4.43 0.32 -22.61
N ASN A 72 5.27 -0.72 -22.58
CA ASN A 72 6.19 -1.01 -21.48
C ASN A 72 7.64 -1.18 -21.96
N ARG A 73 8.00 -0.66 -23.14
CA ARG A 73 9.37 -0.77 -23.66
C ARG A 73 10.35 0.07 -22.84
N GLU A 74 9.92 1.24 -22.42
CA GLU A 74 10.65 2.17 -21.57
C GLU A 74 9.82 2.50 -20.33
N GLY A 75 10.49 2.67 -19.18
CA GLY A 75 9.85 2.94 -17.92
C GLY A 75 10.86 3.02 -16.77
N LEU A 76 10.44 2.71 -15.55
CA LEU A 76 11.23 2.85 -14.33
C LEU A 76 12.61 2.19 -14.43
N SER A 77 12.72 1.00 -14.98
CA SER A 77 14.01 0.29 -15.13
C SER A 77 15.00 1.06 -16.03
N ASN A 78 14.50 1.72 -17.07
CA ASN A 78 15.30 2.54 -17.99
C ASN A 78 15.75 3.83 -17.33
N VAL A 79 14.84 4.47 -16.56
CA VAL A 79 15.15 5.67 -15.77
C VAL A 79 16.23 5.38 -14.75
N LEU A 80 16.07 4.31 -13.96
CA LEU A 80 17.04 3.91 -12.92
C LEU A 80 18.37 3.43 -13.50
N SER A 81 18.39 3.03 -14.76
CA SER A 81 19.64 2.70 -15.48
C SER A 81 20.26 3.90 -16.20
N GLY A 82 19.69 5.10 -16.05
CA GLY A 82 20.21 6.33 -16.67
C GLY A 82 20.03 6.41 -18.19
N GLN A 83 19.10 5.62 -18.77
CA GLN A 83 18.85 5.58 -20.20
C GLN A 83 17.91 6.68 -20.70
N CYS A 84 17.01 7.17 -19.84
CA CYS A 84 16.06 8.23 -20.10
C CYS A 84 15.69 8.96 -18.80
N SER A 85 15.05 10.13 -18.92
CA SER A 85 14.45 10.81 -17.75
C SER A 85 13.05 10.26 -17.50
N ASP A 86 12.59 10.32 -16.25
CA ASP A 86 11.24 9.87 -15.87
C ASP A 86 10.16 10.71 -16.54
N GLU A 87 10.36 12.02 -16.69
CA GLU A 87 9.42 12.90 -17.39
C GLU A 87 9.20 12.49 -18.85
N SER A 88 10.23 11.93 -19.53
CA SER A 88 10.14 11.50 -20.93
C SER A 88 9.30 10.24 -21.12
N VAL A 89 9.13 9.43 -20.06
CA VAL A 89 8.45 8.13 -20.11
C VAL A 89 7.22 8.06 -19.21
N THR A 90 6.94 9.11 -18.43
CA THR A 90 5.71 9.25 -17.66
C THR A 90 4.57 9.72 -18.54
N ILE A 91 3.43 9.05 -18.50
CA ILE A 91 2.29 9.26 -19.39
C ILE A 91 1.08 9.69 -18.58
N GLU A 92 0.39 10.78 -18.97
CA GLU A 92 -0.93 11.10 -18.42
C GLU A 92 -1.97 10.17 -19.04
N ILE A 93 -2.53 9.25 -18.25
CA ILE A 93 -3.48 8.21 -18.69
C ILE A 93 -4.94 8.58 -18.46
N GLN A 94 -5.19 9.48 -17.52
CA GLN A 94 -6.48 10.09 -17.19
C GLN A 94 -6.20 11.51 -16.64
N PRO A 95 -7.18 12.42 -16.59
CA PRO A 95 -6.98 13.74 -15.98
C PRO A 95 -6.42 13.60 -14.54
N ASN A 96 -5.27 14.25 -14.31
CA ASN A 96 -4.52 14.23 -13.06
C ASN A 96 -3.92 12.85 -12.65
N LEU A 97 -4.00 11.83 -13.50
CA LEU A 97 -3.42 10.52 -13.27
C LEU A 97 -2.28 10.23 -14.25
N PHE A 98 -1.08 10.13 -13.72
CA PHE A 98 0.14 9.88 -14.47
C PHE A 98 0.62 8.44 -14.17
N LEU A 99 1.16 7.78 -15.16
CA LEU A 99 1.69 6.42 -15.08
C LEU A 99 3.16 6.40 -15.52
N LEU A 100 4.00 5.85 -14.65
CA LEU A 100 5.34 5.39 -14.98
C LEU A 100 5.33 3.86 -14.98
N THR A 101 5.43 3.25 -16.17
CA THR A 101 5.46 1.80 -16.32
C THR A 101 6.80 1.23 -15.83
N ALA A 102 6.89 -0.09 -15.65
CA ALA A 102 8.12 -0.73 -15.16
C ALA A 102 9.28 -0.67 -16.16
N GLY A 103 8.97 -0.60 -17.46
CA GLY A 103 9.96 -0.72 -18.52
C GLY A 103 10.38 -2.16 -18.79
N GLY A 104 11.51 -2.34 -19.47
CA GLY A 104 12.12 -3.65 -19.72
C GLY A 104 12.54 -4.34 -18.41
N ILE A 105 12.47 -5.67 -18.37
CA ILE A 105 12.88 -6.45 -17.19
C ILE A 105 14.40 -6.37 -17.02
N PRO A 106 14.94 -5.74 -15.97
CA PRO A 106 16.38 -5.66 -15.76
C PRO A 106 16.94 -6.97 -15.20
N PRO A 107 18.24 -7.24 -15.36
CA PRO A 107 18.88 -8.44 -14.81
C PRO A 107 18.77 -8.54 -13.27
N ASN A 108 18.82 -7.41 -12.58
CA ASN A 108 18.79 -7.35 -11.12
C ASN A 108 17.92 -6.18 -10.63
N PRO A 109 16.57 -6.35 -10.53
CA PRO A 109 15.65 -5.31 -10.11
C PRO A 109 15.99 -4.71 -8.74
N VAL A 110 16.37 -5.54 -7.77
CA VAL A 110 16.60 -5.09 -6.39
C VAL A 110 17.72 -4.05 -6.31
N VAL A 111 18.77 -4.17 -7.12
CA VAL A 111 19.88 -3.20 -7.13
C VAL A 111 19.41 -1.82 -7.64
N LEU A 112 18.48 -1.80 -8.59
CA LEU A 112 17.90 -0.56 -9.09
C LEU A 112 16.99 0.07 -8.02
N ILE A 113 16.17 -0.74 -7.37
CA ILE A 113 15.25 -0.29 -6.32
C ILE A 113 16.01 0.22 -5.07
N ASP A 114 17.13 -0.43 -4.71
CA ASP A 114 17.97 -0.03 -3.57
C ASP A 114 19.07 0.98 -3.97
N SER A 115 18.79 1.82 -4.95
CA SER A 115 19.73 2.82 -5.42
C SER A 115 19.46 4.21 -4.87
N VAL A 116 20.51 5.03 -4.77
CA VAL A 116 20.38 6.45 -4.45
C VAL A 116 19.48 7.18 -5.45
N GLN A 117 19.52 6.75 -6.72
CA GLN A 117 18.68 7.33 -7.76
C GLN A 117 17.20 7.08 -7.50
N MET A 118 16.80 5.87 -7.03
CA MET A 118 15.41 5.59 -6.66
C MET A 118 14.95 6.47 -5.50
N SER A 119 15.78 6.62 -4.47
CA SER A 119 15.47 7.50 -3.34
C SER A 119 15.30 8.96 -3.78
N SER A 120 16.20 9.46 -4.66
CA SER A 120 16.10 10.82 -5.20
C SER A 120 14.83 11.04 -6.02
N LEU A 121 14.43 10.04 -6.83
CA LEU A 121 13.17 10.10 -7.60
C LEU A 121 11.94 10.12 -6.68
N ILE A 122 11.94 9.31 -5.62
CA ILE A 122 10.84 9.31 -4.64
C ILE A 122 10.68 10.69 -4.00
N ASP A 123 11.78 11.32 -3.59
CA ASP A 123 11.77 12.67 -3.03
C ASP A 123 11.25 13.69 -4.05
N GLU A 124 11.76 13.66 -5.28
CA GLU A 124 11.34 14.56 -6.37
C GLU A 124 9.85 14.38 -6.72
N TRP A 125 9.37 13.14 -6.83
CA TRP A 125 7.96 12.88 -7.08
C TRP A 125 7.07 13.36 -5.94
N SER A 126 7.53 13.26 -4.69
CA SER A 126 6.77 13.75 -3.53
C SER A 126 6.56 15.26 -3.55
N ASP A 127 7.44 16.01 -4.21
CA ASP A 127 7.33 17.46 -4.37
C ASP A 127 6.40 17.85 -5.54
N HIS A 128 6.32 17.00 -6.60
CA HIS A 128 5.59 17.31 -7.83
C HIS A 128 4.17 16.75 -7.87
N TYR A 129 3.86 15.72 -7.08
CA TYR A 129 2.55 15.06 -7.04
C TYR A 129 1.93 15.17 -5.66
N ASP A 130 0.60 15.27 -5.61
CA ASP A 130 -0.14 15.23 -4.32
C ASP A 130 -0.06 13.85 -3.68
N LEU A 131 0.02 12.80 -4.50
CA LEU A 131 0.19 11.41 -4.05
C LEU A 131 0.95 10.58 -5.08
N VAL A 132 1.91 9.83 -4.63
CA VAL A 132 2.63 8.80 -5.40
C VAL A 132 2.22 7.43 -4.89
N ILE A 133 1.76 6.56 -5.78
CA ILE A 133 1.40 5.18 -5.46
C ILE A 133 2.37 4.25 -6.18
N ILE A 134 3.13 3.47 -5.43
CA ILE A 134 4.13 2.54 -5.95
C ILE A 134 3.57 1.11 -5.87
N ASP A 135 3.27 0.49 -7.01
CA ASP A 135 2.89 -0.92 -7.11
C ASP A 135 4.15 -1.78 -7.03
N ALA A 136 4.38 -2.41 -5.91
CA ALA A 136 5.58 -3.19 -5.63
C ALA A 136 5.31 -4.71 -5.70
N PRO A 137 6.33 -5.57 -5.95
CA PRO A 137 6.15 -7.02 -5.94
C PRO A 137 5.70 -7.53 -4.57
N PRO A 138 5.16 -8.77 -4.47
CA PRO A 138 4.79 -9.35 -3.20
C PRO A 138 5.98 -9.48 -2.24
N LEU A 139 5.74 -9.27 -0.94
CA LEU A 139 6.76 -9.32 0.12
C LEU A 139 7.51 -10.66 0.18
N THR A 140 6.83 -11.78 -0.11
CA THR A 140 7.46 -13.10 -0.09
C THR A 140 8.32 -13.38 -1.33
N VAL A 141 8.19 -12.56 -2.38
CA VAL A 141 8.91 -12.77 -3.65
C VAL A 141 10.25 -12.04 -3.68
N ALA A 142 10.30 -10.83 -3.12
CA ALA A 142 11.48 -9.98 -3.19
C ALA A 142 11.52 -8.93 -2.07
N ALA A 143 12.73 -8.49 -1.74
CA ALA A 143 12.95 -7.41 -0.78
C ALA A 143 12.50 -6.02 -1.29
N ASP A 144 12.21 -5.91 -2.58
CA ASP A 144 11.90 -4.67 -3.28
C ASP A 144 10.79 -3.85 -2.56
N ALA A 145 9.69 -4.51 -2.17
CA ALA A 145 8.59 -3.85 -1.46
C ALA A 145 8.98 -3.36 -0.06
N ALA A 146 9.84 -4.11 0.64
CA ALA A 146 10.34 -3.71 1.94
C ALA A 146 11.28 -2.51 1.83
N ILE A 147 12.19 -2.51 0.85
CA ILE A 147 13.10 -1.40 0.57
C ILE A 147 12.31 -0.13 0.22
N LEU A 148 11.38 -0.22 -0.73
CA LEU A 148 10.51 0.90 -1.11
C LEU A 148 9.69 1.42 0.07
N GLY A 149 9.16 0.53 0.89
CA GLY A 149 8.37 0.89 2.06
C GLY A 149 9.16 1.67 3.12
N THR A 150 10.48 1.47 3.23
CA THR A 150 11.34 2.26 4.13
C THR A 150 11.61 3.67 3.61
N GLN A 151 11.55 3.87 2.29
CA GLN A 151 11.74 5.16 1.62
C GLN A 151 10.44 5.95 1.49
N ALA A 152 9.29 5.25 1.55
CA ALA A 152 7.95 5.83 1.44
C ALA A 152 7.36 6.21 2.80
N GLY A 153 6.23 6.91 2.79
CA GLY A 153 5.47 7.26 3.99
C GLY A 153 4.76 6.07 4.65
N GLY A 154 4.65 4.93 3.96
CA GLY A 154 4.09 3.69 4.47
C GLY A 154 3.62 2.72 3.39
N LEU A 155 3.14 1.56 3.83
CA LEU A 155 2.72 0.46 2.98
C LEU A 155 1.25 0.09 3.22
N ILE A 156 0.50 -0.08 2.13
CA ILE A 156 -0.81 -0.73 2.11
C ILE A 156 -0.60 -2.21 1.80
N PHE A 157 -1.07 -3.08 2.69
CA PHE A 157 -0.95 -4.52 2.53
C PHE A 157 -2.24 -5.11 1.97
N VAL A 158 -2.17 -5.72 0.79
CA VAL A 158 -3.31 -6.33 0.10
C VAL A 158 -3.33 -7.83 0.37
N LEU A 159 -4.46 -8.33 0.82
CA LEU A 159 -4.74 -9.75 0.99
C LEU A 159 -5.99 -10.14 0.19
N ARG A 160 -5.99 -11.34 -0.39
CA ARG A 160 -7.15 -11.91 -1.05
C ARG A 160 -7.54 -13.23 -0.39
N PRO A 161 -8.66 -13.28 0.37
CA PRO A 161 -9.18 -14.53 0.94
C PRO A 161 -9.39 -15.60 -0.14
N GLY A 162 -8.94 -16.83 0.17
CA GLY A 162 -9.00 -17.95 -0.77
C GLY A 162 -7.89 -18.00 -1.82
N VAL A 163 -7.01 -16.98 -1.87
CA VAL A 163 -5.76 -16.96 -2.66
C VAL A 163 -4.56 -16.96 -1.72
N ALA A 164 -4.55 -16.05 -0.74
CA ALA A 164 -3.50 -15.99 0.26
C ALA A 164 -3.44 -17.30 1.07
N ASP A 165 -2.28 -17.96 1.09
CA ASP A 165 -2.03 -19.04 2.02
C ASP A 165 -1.46 -18.53 3.35
N LYS A 166 -1.66 -19.33 4.40
CA LYS A 166 -1.29 -18.95 5.76
C LYS A 166 0.21 -18.71 5.91
N GLU A 167 1.02 -19.56 5.31
CA GLU A 167 2.49 -19.51 5.43
C GLU A 167 3.04 -18.24 4.76
N ALA A 168 2.50 -17.87 3.58
CA ALA A 168 2.88 -16.65 2.89
C ALA A 168 2.51 -15.40 3.71
N VAL A 169 1.35 -15.40 4.37
CA VAL A 169 0.92 -14.27 5.22
C VAL A 169 1.81 -14.16 6.46
N GLU A 170 2.11 -15.29 7.14
CA GLU A 170 2.99 -15.33 8.31
C GLU A 170 4.40 -14.81 7.95
N TYR A 171 4.96 -15.28 6.84
CA TYR A 171 6.27 -14.82 6.38
C TYR A 171 6.27 -13.32 5.98
N ALA A 172 5.22 -12.85 5.30
CA ALA A 172 5.08 -11.43 5.01
C ALA A 172 5.00 -10.58 6.30
N GLN A 173 4.30 -11.07 7.33
CA GLN A 173 4.21 -10.42 8.64
C GLN A 173 5.58 -10.34 9.33
N GLU A 174 6.40 -11.40 9.24
CA GLU A 174 7.77 -11.39 9.75
C GLU A 174 8.61 -10.30 9.07
N ILE A 175 8.56 -10.21 7.72
CA ILE A 175 9.26 -9.18 6.95
C ILE A 175 8.83 -7.78 7.39
N LEU A 176 7.52 -7.53 7.50
CA LEU A 176 6.99 -6.23 7.93
C LEU A 176 7.46 -5.85 9.33
N THR A 177 7.51 -6.83 10.25
CA THR A 177 7.94 -6.62 11.63
C THR A 177 9.44 -6.34 11.72
N GLN A 178 10.25 -7.12 11.00
CA GLN A 178 11.72 -6.99 11.01
C GLN A 178 12.19 -5.69 10.36
N SER A 179 11.55 -5.29 9.26
CA SER A 179 11.89 -4.06 8.54
C SER A 179 11.35 -2.79 9.21
N LYS A 180 10.53 -2.91 10.27
CA LYS A 180 9.89 -1.78 10.97
C LYS A 180 9.09 -0.88 10.03
N LEU A 181 8.53 -1.45 8.98
CA LEU A 181 7.74 -0.71 8.00
C LEU A 181 6.45 -0.18 8.64
N LYS A 182 6.11 1.06 8.32
CA LYS A 182 4.83 1.63 8.69
C LYS A 182 3.74 1.03 7.80
N VAL A 183 2.98 0.07 8.32
CA VAL A 183 1.78 -0.45 7.66
C VAL A 183 0.64 0.53 7.89
N LEU A 184 0.16 1.17 6.82
CA LEU A 184 -0.94 2.15 6.86
C LEU A 184 -2.29 1.47 7.06
N GLY A 185 -2.42 0.25 6.56
CA GLY A 185 -3.63 -0.54 6.67
C GLY A 185 -3.59 -1.77 5.78
N MET A 186 -4.65 -2.58 5.89
CA MET A 186 -4.84 -3.79 5.10
C MET A 186 -6.08 -3.65 4.22
N VAL A 187 -5.96 -4.11 2.97
CA VAL A 187 -7.07 -4.20 2.01
C VAL A 187 -7.39 -5.67 1.79
N LEU A 188 -8.61 -6.07 2.16
CA LEU A 188 -9.14 -7.39 1.79
C LEU A 188 -9.78 -7.29 0.41
N ASN A 189 -9.12 -7.85 -0.59
CA ASN A 189 -9.56 -7.82 -1.99
C ASN A 189 -10.34 -9.08 -2.37
N GLY A 190 -11.33 -8.94 -3.26
CA GLY A 190 -12.12 -10.07 -3.77
C GLY A 190 -12.99 -10.75 -2.73
N VAL A 191 -13.42 -10.03 -1.71
CA VAL A 191 -14.36 -10.53 -0.70
C VAL A 191 -15.76 -10.64 -1.32
N ASP A 192 -16.37 -11.81 -1.18
CA ASP A 192 -17.75 -12.05 -1.57
C ASP A 192 -18.70 -11.43 -0.52
N LEU A 193 -19.39 -10.37 -0.92
CA LEU A 193 -20.27 -9.61 -0.02
C LEU A 193 -21.46 -10.45 0.50
N ASP A 194 -21.88 -11.44 -0.23
CA ASP A 194 -22.98 -12.35 0.20
C ASP A 194 -22.51 -13.28 1.34
N LYS A 195 -21.22 -13.54 1.46
CA LYS A 195 -20.62 -14.23 2.61
C LYS A 195 -20.24 -13.30 3.76
N GLN A 196 -20.27 -12.01 3.54
CA GLN A 196 -19.80 -10.98 4.47
C GLN A 196 -20.67 -10.86 5.73
N SER A 197 -21.94 -11.31 5.70
CA SER A 197 -22.82 -11.31 6.88
C SER A 197 -22.22 -12.11 8.06
N ARG A 198 -21.47 -13.17 7.77
CA ARG A 198 -20.76 -13.98 8.80
C ARG A 198 -19.47 -13.30 9.28
N TYR A 199 -18.72 -12.62 8.39
CA TYR A 199 -17.46 -11.94 8.77
C TYR A 199 -17.72 -10.64 9.53
N ASN A 200 -18.70 -9.84 9.14
CA ASN A 200 -19.11 -8.64 9.89
C ASN A 200 -19.52 -8.98 11.33
N HIS A 201 -20.24 -10.07 11.54
CA HIS A 201 -20.61 -10.50 12.89
C HIS A 201 -19.37 -10.87 13.75
N TYR A 202 -18.34 -11.44 13.15
CA TYR A 202 -17.08 -11.78 13.84
C TYR A 202 -16.25 -10.54 14.20
N TYR A 203 -16.12 -9.58 13.28
CA TYR A 203 -15.35 -8.35 13.53
C TYR A 203 -16.07 -7.41 14.51
N TYR A 204 -17.38 -7.26 14.41
CA TYR A 204 -18.15 -6.48 15.37
C TYR A 204 -18.16 -7.12 16.75
N SER A 205 -18.25 -8.43 16.86
CA SER A 205 -18.18 -9.13 18.14
C SER A 205 -16.77 -9.10 18.76
N ALA A 206 -15.71 -9.21 17.96
CA ALA A 206 -14.34 -9.08 18.45
C ALA A 206 -14.00 -7.66 18.90
N ALA A 207 -14.47 -6.64 18.18
CA ALA A 207 -14.30 -5.24 18.55
C ALA A 207 -15.11 -4.86 19.80
N GLN A 208 -16.32 -5.40 19.97
CA GLN A 208 -17.11 -5.24 21.20
C GLN A 208 -16.50 -5.94 22.39
N ASN A 209 -15.96 -7.15 22.21
CA ASN A 209 -15.29 -7.87 23.29
C ASN A 209 -14.01 -7.16 23.74
N ALA A 210 -13.22 -6.61 22.82
CA ALA A 210 -12.04 -5.81 23.17
C ALA A 210 -12.39 -4.51 23.93
N LYS A 211 -13.50 -3.84 23.55
CA LYS A 211 -14.03 -2.68 24.30
C LYS A 211 -14.51 -3.05 25.70
N ASN A 212 -15.24 -4.16 25.84
CA ASN A 212 -15.74 -4.64 27.12
C ASN A 212 -14.61 -5.08 28.06
N GLU A 213 -13.53 -5.65 27.53
CA GLU A 213 -12.34 -5.99 28.33
C GLU A 213 -11.61 -4.74 28.82
N GLN A 214 -11.48 -3.69 28.00
CA GLN A 214 -10.89 -2.42 28.42
C GLN A 214 -11.74 -1.71 29.46
N GLU A 215 -13.07 -1.67 29.32
CA GLU A 215 -13.98 -1.08 30.30
C GLU A 215 -13.99 -1.88 31.62
N THR A 216 -13.89 -3.20 31.55
CA THR A 216 -13.80 -4.06 32.74
C THR A 216 -12.46 -3.89 33.46
N MET A 217 -11.34 -3.73 32.77
CA MET A 217 -10.05 -3.40 33.38
C MET A 217 -10.05 -2.01 34.02
N THR A 218 -10.60 -1.02 33.34
CA THR A 218 -10.67 0.36 33.86
C THR A 218 -11.57 0.44 35.11
N SER A 219 -12.71 -0.27 35.12
CA SER A 219 -13.61 -0.32 36.29
C SER A 219 -12.97 -1.06 37.48
N ARG A 220 -12.19 -2.13 37.25
CA ARG A 220 -11.45 -2.82 38.30
C ARG A 220 -10.31 -1.98 38.87
N LEU A 221 -9.62 -1.18 38.07
CA LEU A 221 -8.61 -0.25 38.55
C LEU A 221 -9.21 0.91 39.34
N LEU A 222 -10.37 1.42 38.97
CA LEU A 222 -11.07 2.49 39.69
C LEU A 222 -11.72 2.02 41.00
N SER A 223 -12.21 0.77 41.07
CA SER A 223 -12.74 0.18 42.31
C SER A 223 -11.65 -0.19 43.31
N GLY A 224 -10.39 -0.42 42.85
CA GLY A 224 -9.24 -0.65 43.73
C GLY A 224 -8.67 0.60 44.40
N ILE A 225 -9.07 1.81 43.96
CA ILE A 225 -8.57 3.10 44.51
C ILE A 225 -9.47 3.66 45.62
N SER A 226 -10.64 3.06 45.87
CA SER A 226 -11.64 3.59 46.79
C SER A 226 -11.60 3.02 48.21
N ILE A 227 -10.44 2.56 48.74
CA ILE A 227 -10.29 2.17 50.13
C ILE A 227 -9.01 2.81 50.69
N ASN A 228 -9.10 4.07 51.11
CA ASN A 228 -8.43 4.65 52.29
C ASN A 228 -8.77 6.14 52.49
N ARG A 229 -9.95 6.41 52.99
CA ARG A 229 -10.24 7.65 53.71
C ARG A 229 -11.09 7.24 54.93
N ASP A 230 -10.42 6.86 55.98
CA ASP A 230 -10.85 6.98 57.37
C ASP A 230 -9.75 6.42 58.26
N ARG A 231 -8.86 7.29 58.73
CA ARG A 231 -8.29 7.29 60.08
C ARG A 231 -7.44 8.54 60.25
#